data_110a18f53d79a2e4efc2adba375582c7
#
_entry.id   110a18f53d79a2e4efc2adba375582c7
#
_cell.length_a   1.000
_cell.length_b   1.000
_cell.length_c   1.000
_cell.angle_alpha   90.00
_cell.angle_beta   90.00
_cell.angle_gamma   90.00
#
_symmetry.space_group_name_H-M   'P 1'
#
loop_
_entity.id
_entity.type
_entity.pdbx_description
1 polymer ?
#
loop_
_entity_poly.entity_id
_entity_poly.type
_entity_poly.pdbx_seq_one_letter_code
_entity_poly.pdbx_strand_id
1 'polypeptide(L)'
;MGRLFIYDENMTDERAKITVAKMADISDIVAQEKEYIKYSAKGAVTVSAGSVIAVGEMAVFKTAETVLTKANLDQGADFTHGSDYYIYICDPGTNAQDEVYVISLNSTFPDGEVWDDTNTRKIGGFHYGRVRNTDDYGRPVNTSGSVRGSGWESNTRVDILPNSVWTTKHRPKCDPSGMVYLGNALWGDIYISSDDGANGLQSIYDGTPITGTEGLNWYIAGERARRVGKRLPDYMEFTVAADGSPQGLDASNANGWTATTNKARTAVGKIANAVSSFNICDMAGNVWKWLNELLHDPTGASWAWYDVLGGGYGQAYMANSTGLHALIGGGDWGNGVHCGSRAVNCSSYPWNVAANIGVWCVCDSL
;
A
#
# COMPACT_ATOMS: atom_id res chain seq x y z
N MET A 1 -31.74 -1.00 -21.79
CA MET A 1 -31.62 -1.48 -23.18
C MET A 1 -30.63 -2.61 -23.19
N GLY A 2 -31.08 -3.84 -23.52
CA GLY A 2 -30.23 -5.01 -23.59
C GLY A 2 -29.24 -4.88 -24.73
N ARG A 3 -27.99 -5.16 -24.48
CA ARG A 3 -26.93 -5.17 -25.50
C ARG A 3 -26.88 -6.56 -26.09
N LEU A 4 -26.89 -6.61 -27.42
CA LEU A 4 -26.74 -7.85 -28.17
C LEU A 4 -25.22 -8.10 -28.33
N PHE A 5 -24.73 -9.12 -27.66
CA PHE A 5 -23.42 -9.70 -28.00
C PHE A 5 -23.66 -10.66 -29.14
N ILE A 6 -23.08 -10.39 -30.31
CA ILE A 6 -23.10 -11.33 -31.42
C ILE A 6 -21.99 -12.34 -31.15
N TYR A 7 -22.34 -13.53 -30.72
CA TYR A 7 -21.46 -14.68 -30.63
C TYR A 7 -21.42 -15.36 -32.01
N ASP A 8 -20.24 -15.40 -32.63
CA ASP A 8 -20.05 -16.21 -33.84
C ASP A 8 -19.60 -17.59 -33.41
N GLU A 9 -20.49 -18.57 -33.51
CA GLU A 9 -20.25 -19.98 -33.19
C GLU A 9 -19.21 -20.68 -34.09
N ASN A 10 -18.73 -20.00 -35.13
CA ASN A 10 -17.66 -20.48 -36.03
C ASN A 10 -16.25 -19.99 -35.62
N MET A 11 -16.11 -19.23 -34.53
CA MET A 11 -14.80 -18.83 -34.02
C MET A 11 -14.11 -20.02 -33.38
N THR A 12 -13.13 -20.59 -34.06
CA THR A 12 -12.29 -21.69 -33.57
C THR A 12 -11.07 -21.20 -32.79
N ASP A 13 -10.95 -19.91 -32.53
CA ASP A 13 -9.81 -19.31 -31.85
C ASP A 13 -10.09 -19.14 -30.36
N GLU A 14 -9.12 -19.49 -29.50
CA GLU A 14 -9.20 -19.38 -28.04
C GLU A 14 -9.32 -17.91 -27.56
N ARG A 15 -9.28 -16.95 -28.48
CA ARG A 15 -9.36 -15.50 -28.25
C ARG A 15 -10.52 -14.92 -29.04
N ALA A 16 -11.72 -14.95 -28.47
CA ALA A 16 -12.86 -14.34 -29.11
C ALA A 16 -12.71 -12.81 -29.14
N LYS A 17 -12.45 -12.23 -30.30
CA LYS A 17 -12.64 -10.80 -30.56
C LYS A 17 -14.12 -10.52 -30.72
N ILE A 18 -14.68 -9.72 -29.84
CA ILE A 18 -16.02 -9.20 -29.99
C ILE A 18 -15.91 -7.86 -30.71
N THR A 19 -16.23 -7.84 -31.99
CA THR A 19 -16.38 -6.58 -32.71
C THR A 19 -17.72 -5.96 -32.29
N VAL A 20 -17.68 -4.97 -31.44
CA VAL A 20 -18.85 -4.21 -31.03
C VAL A 20 -19.02 -3.04 -32.00
N ALA A 21 -20.15 -2.94 -32.66
CA ALA A 21 -20.45 -1.94 -33.70
C ALA A 21 -20.36 -0.46 -33.20
N LYS A 22 -20.25 -0.26 -31.88
CA LYS A 22 -19.91 1.04 -31.24
C LYS A 22 -19.20 0.74 -29.93
N MET A 23 -17.90 0.74 -29.94
CA MET A 23 -17.05 0.55 -28.75
C MET A 23 -17.16 1.70 -27.71
N ALA A 24 -17.67 2.86 -28.10
CA ALA A 24 -17.92 4.01 -27.21
C ALA A 24 -18.81 3.70 -25.99
N ASP A 25 -19.45 2.52 -25.96
CA ASP A 25 -20.36 2.11 -24.92
C ASP A 25 -19.79 1.14 -23.88
N ILE A 26 -18.58 0.58 -24.08
CA ILE A 26 -17.89 -0.23 -23.06
C ILE A 26 -16.91 0.67 -22.34
N SER A 27 -17.43 1.40 -21.37
CA SER A 27 -16.62 2.33 -20.55
C SER A 27 -15.86 1.63 -19.43
N ASP A 28 -16.12 0.33 -19.16
CA ASP A 28 -15.55 -0.37 -18.02
C ASP A 28 -15.03 -1.76 -18.39
N ILE A 29 -14.16 -2.29 -17.53
CA ILE A 29 -13.70 -3.67 -17.57
C ILE A 29 -14.79 -4.52 -16.91
N VAL A 30 -15.36 -5.47 -17.64
CA VAL A 30 -16.28 -6.48 -17.10
C VAL A 30 -15.45 -7.68 -16.69
N ALA A 31 -15.38 -7.94 -15.38
CA ALA A 31 -14.65 -9.07 -14.83
C ALA A 31 -15.54 -9.85 -13.86
N GLN A 32 -15.38 -11.18 -13.83
CA GLN A 32 -16.08 -12.05 -12.87
C GLN A 32 -15.62 -11.76 -11.44
N GLU A 33 -14.34 -11.46 -11.24
CA GLU A 33 -13.73 -11.15 -9.95
C GLU A 33 -13.20 -9.71 -9.94
N LYS A 34 -13.25 -9.07 -8.78
CA LYS A 34 -12.63 -7.75 -8.60
C LYS A 34 -11.11 -7.82 -8.75
N GLU A 35 -10.52 -8.87 -8.19
CA GLU A 35 -9.09 -9.18 -8.24
C GLU A 35 -8.76 -10.05 -9.46
N TYR A 36 -9.02 -9.54 -10.67
CA TYR A 36 -8.72 -10.26 -11.92
C TYR A 36 -7.23 -10.25 -12.31
N ILE A 37 -6.38 -9.54 -11.54
CA ILE A 37 -4.92 -9.66 -11.58
C ILE A 37 -4.47 -10.12 -10.19
N LYS A 38 -3.66 -11.17 -10.14
CA LYS A 38 -3.19 -11.77 -8.88
C LYS A 38 -1.69 -12.05 -8.94
N TYR A 39 -1.02 -11.91 -7.80
CA TYR A 39 0.32 -12.46 -7.64
C TYR A 39 0.25 -13.99 -7.81
N SER A 40 1.08 -14.55 -8.68
CA SER A 40 1.04 -15.98 -8.99
C SER A 40 2.31 -16.73 -8.61
N ALA A 41 3.46 -16.07 -8.75
CA ALA A 41 4.76 -16.63 -8.40
C ALA A 41 5.79 -15.50 -8.26
N LYS A 42 6.99 -15.85 -7.81
CA LYS A 42 8.10 -14.90 -7.74
C LYS A 42 8.32 -14.22 -9.10
N GLY A 43 8.21 -12.89 -9.10
CA GLY A 43 8.38 -12.07 -10.31
C GLY A 43 7.27 -12.21 -11.34
N ALA A 44 6.08 -12.71 -10.94
CA ALA A 44 4.97 -12.92 -11.85
C ALA A 44 3.62 -12.55 -11.26
N VAL A 45 2.75 -12.00 -12.10
CA VAL A 45 1.33 -11.84 -11.86
C VAL A 45 0.53 -12.53 -12.97
N THR A 46 -0.70 -12.92 -12.67
CA THR A 46 -1.59 -13.58 -13.63
C THR A 46 -2.85 -12.76 -13.84
N VAL A 47 -3.20 -12.49 -15.09
CA VAL A 47 -4.51 -11.94 -15.49
C VAL A 47 -5.46 -13.12 -15.68
N SER A 48 -6.54 -13.15 -14.91
CA SER A 48 -7.50 -14.24 -14.88
C SER A 48 -8.36 -14.31 -16.15
N ALA A 49 -8.81 -15.50 -16.51
CA ALA A 49 -9.85 -15.71 -17.52
C ALA A 49 -11.19 -15.08 -17.08
N GLY A 50 -12.12 -14.93 -18.03
CA GLY A 50 -13.48 -14.44 -17.77
C GLY A 50 -13.65 -12.92 -17.76
N SER A 51 -12.63 -12.16 -18.09
CA SER A 51 -12.72 -10.71 -18.20
C SER A 51 -12.97 -10.26 -19.63
N VAL A 52 -13.74 -9.18 -19.82
CA VAL A 52 -13.89 -8.44 -21.08
C VAL A 52 -13.28 -7.08 -20.93
N ILE A 53 -12.32 -6.75 -21.75
CA ILE A 53 -11.54 -5.51 -21.67
C ILE A 53 -11.62 -4.83 -23.05
N ALA A 54 -12.14 -3.59 -23.07
CA ALA A 54 -12.11 -2.76 -24.28
C ALA A 54 -10.82 -1.94 -24.33
N VAL A 55 -10.13 -1.93 -25.48
CA VAL A 55 -8.93 -1.15 -25.72
C VAL A 55 -8.85 -0.78 -27.20
N GLY A 56 -8.56 0.48 -27.53
CA GLY A 56 -8.55 0.96 -28.90
C GLY A 56 -9.88 0.64 -29.60
N GLU A 57 -9.80 0.00 -30.75
CA GLU A 57 -10.96 -0.49 -31.52
C GLU A 57 -11.36 -1.93 -31.19
N MET A 58 -10.71 -2.55 -30.19
CA MET A 58 -10.94 -3.95 -29.80
C MET A 58 -11.73 -4.08 -28.50
N ALA A 59 -12.44 -5.22 -28.39
CA ALA A 59 -12.87 -5.77 -27.10
C ALA A 59 -12.29 -7.16 -26.95
N VAL A 60 -11.47 -7.35 -25.93
CA VAL A 60 -10.77 -8.61 -25.67
C VAL A 60 -11.55 -9.40 -24.63
N PHE A 61 -11.98 -10.61 -24.98
CA PHE A 61 -12.54 -11.58 -24.06
C PHE A 61 -11.46 -12.59 -23.66
N LYS A 62 -11.09 -12.58 -22.38
CA LYS A 62 -10.08 -13.50 -21.83
C LYS A 62 -10.68 -14.89 -21.62
N THR A 63 -10.34 -15.84 -22.47
CA THR A 63 -10.74 -17.24 -22.34
C THR A 63 -9.79 -18.08 -21.47
N ALA A 64 -8.53 -17.65 -21.37
CA ALA A 64 -7.48 -18.32 -20.60
C ALA A 64 -6.70 -17.32 -19.73
N GLU A 65 -6.03 -17.82 -18.71
CA GLU A 65 -5.11 -17.04 -17.90
C GLU A 65 -3.90 -16.60 -18.69
N THR A 66 -3.39 -15.40 -18.39
CA THR A 66 -2.14 -14.88 -18.97
C THR A 66 -1.17 -14.53 -17.85
N VAL A 67 -0.02 -15.17 -17.85
CA VAL A 67 1.06 -14.89 -16.89
C VAL A 67 1.94 -13.77 -17.43
N LEU A 68 2.11 -12.71 -16.63
CA LEU A 68 2.95 -11.57 -16.95
C LEU A 68 4.19 -11.57 -16.05
N THR A 69 5.34 -11.33 -16.65
CA THR A 69 6.64 -11.32 -16.00
C THR A 69 7.47 -10.12 -16.48
N LYS A 70 8.72 -10.03 -16.08
CA LYS A 70 9.66 -9.03 -16.60
C LYS A 70 9.83 -9.06 -18.13
N ALA A 71 9.45 -10.15 -18.79
CA ALA A 71 9.47 -10.22 -20.27
C ALA A 71 8.41 -9.31 -20.93
N ASN A 72 7.45 -8.81 -20.14
CA ASN A 72 6.41 -7.88 -20.58
C ASN A 72 6.78 -6.41 -20.32
N LEU A 73 7.98 -6.12 -19.78
CA LEU A 73 8.42 -4.74 -19.58
C LEU A 73 8.57 -4.01 -20.91
N ASP A 74 8.11 -2.77 -20.95
CA ASP A 74 8.34 -1.86 -22.08
C ASP A 74 9.80 -1.36 -22.12
N GLN A 75 10.40 -1.19 -20.94
CA GLN A 75 11.80 -0.76 -20.80
C GLN A 75 12.52 -1.56 -19.71
N GLY A 76 13.82 -1.76 -19.95
CA GLY A 76 14.69 -2.45 -18.99
C GLY A 76 14.63 -3.97 -19.12
N ALA A 77 15.50 -4.65 -18.36
CA ALA A 77 15.63 -6.10 -18.38
C ALA A 77 15.09 -6.78 -17.12
N ASP A 78 14.86 -6.01 -16.04
CA ASP A 78 14.43 -6.49 -14.74
C ASP A 78 13.60 -5.44 -14.00
N PHE A 79 12.80 -5.90 -13.02
CA PHE A 79 12.09 -5.01 -12.11
C PHE A 79 13.06 -4.28 -11.17
N THR A 80 12.80 -3.01 -10.93
CA THR A 80 13.58 -2.14 -10.05
C THR A 80 12.99 -2.12 -8.65
N HIS A 81 13.81 -2.39 -7.64
CA HIS A 81 13.39 -2.34 -6.23
C HIS A 81 12.87 -0.95 -5.83
N GLY A 82 11.72 -0.92 -5.19
CA GLY A 82 11.08 0.30 -4.71
C GLY A 82 10.24 1.03 -5.76
N SER A 83 9.92 0.36 -6.87
CA SER A 83 9.15 0.96 -7.98
C SER A 83 7.74 0.41 -8.08
N ASP A 84 6.82 1.28 -8.47
CA ASP A 84 5.46 0.93 -8.86
C ASP A 84 5.40 0.66 -10.36
N TYR A 85 4.74 -0.42 -10.73
CA TYR A 85 4.52 -0.85 -12.10
C TYR A 85 3.04 -0.87 -12.43
N TYR A 86 2.72 -0.40 -13.63
CA TYR A 86 1.37 -0.36 -14.19
C TYR A 86 1.24 -1.42 -15.27
N ILE A 87 0.12 -2.11 -15.31
CA ILE A 87 -0.18 -3.15 -16.29
C ILE A 87 -1.17 -2.60 -17.29
N TYR A 88 -0.80 -2.69 -18.55
CA TYR A 88 -1.59 -2.26 -19.69
C TYR A 88 -1.94 -3.43 -20.59
N ILE A 89 -3.14 -3.36 -21.17
CA ILE A 89 -3.50 -4.09 -22.37
C ILE A 89 -3.45 -3.10 -23.52
N CYS A 90 -2.87 -3.51 -24.64
CA CYS A 90 -2.58 -2.65 -25.79
C CYS A 90 -3.14 -3.25 -27.06
N ASP A 91 -3.68 -2.36 -27.92
CA ASP A 91 -4.13 -2.70 -29.28
C ASP A 91 -3.02 -2.39 -30.26
N PRO A 92 -2.37 -3.38 -30.92
CA PRO A 92 -1.29 -3.12 -31.87
C PRO A 92 -1.75 -2.48 -33.19
N GLY A 93 -3.06 -2.27 -33.41
CA GLY A 93 -3.61 -1.50 -34.53
C GLY A 93 -3.41 -2.09 -35.93
N THR A 94 -2.73 -3.21 -35.99
CA THR A 94 -2.51 -3.95 -37.24
C THR A 94 -3.47 -5.13 -37.32
N ASN A 95 -3.60 -5.79 -38.45
CA ASN A 95 -4.37 -7.05 -38.57
C ASN A 95 -3.89 -8.18 -37.62
N ALA A 96 -3.05 -7.85 -36.66
CA ALA A 96 -2.65 -8.72 -35.57
C ALA A 96 -3.91 -9.01 -34.69
N GLN A 97 -4.19 -10.28 -34.55
CA GLN A 97 -5.39 -10.76 -33.84
C GLN A 97 -5.23 -10.77 -32.33
N ASP A 98 -4.07 -10.35 -31.81
CA ASP A 98 -3.65 -10.57 -30.46
C ASP A 98 -3.43 -9.25 -29.70
N GLU A 99 -4.05 -9.14 -28.53
CA GLU A 99 -3.73 -8.11 -27.56
C GLU A 99 -2.30 -8.27 -27.03
N VAL A 100 -1.65 -7.15 -26.78
CA VAL A 100 -0.32 -7.11 -26.16
C VAL A 100 -0.47 -6.66 -24.70
N TYR A 101 0.17 -7.38 -23.78
CA TYR A 101 0.28 -6.96 -22.38
C TYR A 101 1.63 -6.32 -22.15
N VAL A 102 1.63 -5.13 -21.57
CA VAL A 102 2.83 -4.36 -21.27
C VAL A 102 2.84 -3.97 -19.79
N ILE A 103 3.99 -4.11 -19.16
CA ILE A 103 4.27 -3.63 -17.81
C ILE A 103 5.18 -2.41 -17.93
N SER A 104 4.79 -1.28 -17.33
CA SER A 104 5.50 -0.01 -17.45
C SER A 104 5.67 0.68 -16.09
N LEU A 105 6.71 1.47 -15.97
CA LEU A 105 6.87 2.47 -14.89
C LEU A 105 6.02 3.73 -15.15
N ASN A 106 5.62 3.97 -16.41
CA ASN A 106 4.82 5.12 -16.79
C ASN A 106 3.36 4.90 -16.39
N SER A 107 2.81 5.83 -15.62
CA SER A 107 1.44 5.74 -15.10
C SER A 107 0.34 6.18 -16.08
N THR A 108 0.70 6.73 -17.24
CA THR A 108 -0.26 7.21 -18.25
C THR A 108 -0.48 6.18 -19.35
N PHE A 109 0.57 5.78 -20.05
CA PHE A 109 0.61 4.71 -21.05
C PHE A 109 2.04 4.14 -21.10
N PRO A 110 2.26 2.95 -21.67
CA PRO A 110 3.60 2.37 -21.78
C PRO A 110 4.54 3.25 -22.61
N ASP A 111 5.82 3.18 -22.29
CA ASP A 111 6.84 3.84 -23.08
C ASP A 111 7.01 3.15 -24.46
N GLY A 112 7.36 3.93 -25.49
CA GLY A 112 7.55 3.46 -26.85
C GLY A 112 6.80 4.33 -27.85
N GLU A 113 7.27 4.32 -29.11
CA GLU A 113 6.72 5.20 -30.16
C GLU A 113 5.32 4.78 -30.67
N VAL A 114 4.84 3.59 -30.29
CA VAL A 114 3.59 3.01 -30.81
C VAL A 114 2.43 3.07 -29.82
N TRP A 115 2.68 3.39 -28.55
CA TRP A 115 1.69 3.36 -27.50
C TRP A 115 1.26 4.77 -27.08
N ASP A 116 -0.06 4.99 -26.95
CA ASP A 116 -0.65 6.23 -26.48
C ASP A 116 -1.97 5.95 -25.74
N ASP A 117 -2.69 7.00 -25.36
CA ASP A 117 -3.96 6.91 -24.64
C ASP A 117 -5.13 6.38 -25.48
N THR A 118 -4.97 6.31 -26.83
CA THR A 118 -6.02 5.83 -27.75
C THR A 118 -5.96 4.32 -27.96
N ASN A 119 -4.77 3.72 -27.90
CA ASN A 119 -4.55 2.30 -28.17
C ASN A 119 -4.09 1.49 -26.96
N THR A 120 -4.08 2.08 -25.77
CA THR A 120 -3.73 1.38 -24.53
C THR A 120 -4.78 1.56 -23.44
N ARG A 121 -4.87 0.58 -22.56
CA ARG A 121 -5.71 0.66 -21.37
C ARG A 121 -5.02 0.10 -20.14
N LYS A 122 -4.88 0.95 -19.12
CA LYS A 122 -4.38 0.54 -17.80
C LYS A 122 -5.42 -0.34 -17.11
N ILE A 123 -5.04 -1.55 -16.71
CA ILE A 123 -5.91 -2.55 -16.11
C ILE A 123 -5.58 -2.83 -14.63
N GLY A 124 -4.40 -2.46 -14.17
CA GLY A 124 -3.95 -2.66 -12.81
C GLY A 124 -2.48 -2.30 -12.63
N GLY A 125 -1.89 -2.81 -11.56
CA GLY A 125 -0.48 -2.61 -11.27
C GLY A 125 -0.05 -3.30 -9.99
N PHE A 126 1.21 -3.11 -9.61
CA PHE A 126 1.82 -3.67 -8.42
C PHE A 126 3.07 -2.88 -8.01
N HIS A 127 3.50 -3.08 -6.77
CA HIS A 127 4.78 -2.58 -6.28
C HIS A 127 5.83 -3.71 -6.26
N TYR A 128 7.06 -3.41 -6.69
CA TYR A 128 8.20 -4.33 -6.61
C TYR A 128 9.16 -3.87 -5.53
N GLY A 129 9.23 -4.62 -4.43
CA GLY A 129 9.96 -4.17 -3.26
C GLY A 129 10.31 -5.27 -2.29
N ARG A 130 10.41 -4.94 -1.01
CA ARG A 130 10.81 -5.87 0.04
C ARG A 130 9.60 -6.65 0.56
N VAL A 131 9.67 -7.97 0.50
CA VAL A 131 8.64 -8.90 0.95
C VAL A 131 9.12 -9.65 2.19
N ARG A 132 8.30 -9.67 3.25
CA ARG A 132 8.46 -10.56 4.40
C ARG A 132 8.03 -11.98 4.02
N ASN A 133 8.85 -12.99 4.31
CA ASN A 133 8.42 -14.37 4.17
C ASN A 133 7.52 -14.77 5.34
N THR A 134 6.33 -15.25 5.02
CA THR A 134 5.30 -15.66 5.98
C THR A 134 4.80 -17.07 5.66
N ASP A 135 4.13 -17.71 6.63
CA ASP A 135 3.30 -18.88 6.38
C ASP A 135 1.93 -18.46 5.78
N ASP A 136 1.08 -19.45 5.54
CA ASP A 136 -0.27 -19.26 4.97
C ASP A 136 -1.22 -18.42 5.85
N TYR A 137 -0.85 -18.20 7.11
CA TYR A 137 -1.58 -17.36 8.06
C TYR A 137 -1.00 -15.94 8.19
N GLY A 138 -0.03 -15.58 7.35
CA GLY A 138 0.63 -14.28 7.39
C GLY A 138 1.65 -14.11 8.54
N ARG A 139 2.02 -15.19 9.24
CA ARG A 139 2.98 -15.10 10.36
C ARG A 139 4.41 -15.19 9.84
N PRO A 140 5.34 -14.31 10.29
CA PRO A 140 6.73 -14.35 9.85
C PRO A 140 7.39 -15.70 10.16
N VAL A 141 8.13 -16.22 9.19
CA VAL A 141 8.88 -17.49 9.33
C VAL A 141 10.36 -17.30 9.07
N ASN A 142 11.17 -18.18 9.63
CA ASN A 142 12.58 -18.30 9.26
C ASN A 142 12.76 -19.12 7.97
N THR A 143 13.99 -19.31 7.52
CA THR A 143 14.32 -20.03 6.28
C THR A 143 13.89 -21.50 6.28
N SER A 144 13.65 -22.10 7.46
CA SER A 144 13.13 -23.46 7.59
C SER A 144 11.60 -23.53 7.74
N GLY A 145 10.90 -22.40 7.63
CA GLY A 145 9.44 -22.32 7.74
C GLY A 145 8.90 -22.26 9.18
N SER A 146 9.78 -22.14 10.19
CA SER A 146 9.35 -22.04 11.59
C SER A 146 8.88 -20.63 11.92
N VAL A 147 7.65 -20.49 12.44
CA VAL A 147 7.05 -19.21 12.82
C VAL A 147 7.88 -18.54 13.90
N ARG A 148 8.35 -17.32 13.62
CA ARG A 148 9.26 -16.53 14.46
C ARG A 148 10.45 -17.37 15.00
N GLY A 149 10.88 -18.39 14.24
CA GLY A 149 12.07 -19.18 14.55
C GLY A 149 13.34 -18.36 14.39
N SER A 150 14.46 -18.82 14.94
CA SER A 150 15.74 -18.10 14.90
C SER A 150 16.06 -17.57 13.50
N GLY A 151 16.38 -16.28 13.38
CA GLY A 151 16.70 -15.60 12.13
C GLY A 151 15.51 -15.21 11.25
N TRP A 152 14.29 -15.32 11.76
CA TRP A 152 13.08 -14.90 11.04
C TRP A 152 13.13 -13.41 10.64
N GLU A 153 13.75 -12.58 11.44
CA GLU A 153 13.85 -11.13 11.23
C GLU A 153 14.56 -10.80 9.91
N SER A 154 15.54 -11.61 9.53
CA SER A 154 16.30 -11.43 8.28
C SER A 154 15.70 -12.17 7.08
N ASN A 155 14.63 -12.95 7.27
CA ASN A 155 14.00 -13.71 6.20
C ASN A 155 13.08 -12.84 5.36
N THR A 156 13.69 -12.02 4.49
CA THR A 156 13.01 -11.18 3.51
C THR A 156 13.58 -11.44 2.11
N ARG A 157 12.84 -11.04 1.09
CA ARG A 157 13.29 -11.08 -0.31
C ARG A 157 12.86 -9.82 -1.04
N VAL A 158 13.42 -9.58 -2.23
CA VAL A 158 12.92 -8.58 -3.17
C VAL A 158 12.06 -9.29 -4.21
N ASP A 159 10.82 -8.83 -4.37
CA ASP A 159 9.82 -9.44 -5.24
C ASP A 159 8.66 -8.47 -5.50
N ILE A 160 7.72 -8.86 -6.37
CA ILE A 160 6.39 -8.25 -6.40
C ILE A 160 5.74 -8.45 -5.02
N LEU A 161 5.27 -7.38 -4.40
CA LEU A 161 4.52 -7.48 -3.15
C LEU A 161 3.15 -8.10 -3.46
N PRO A 162 2.83 -9.31 -2.93
CA PRO A 162 1.58 -9.99 -3.29
C PRO A 162 0.33 -9.16 -2.99
N ASN A 163 0.36 -8.41 -1.89
CA ASN A 163 -0.75 -7.58 -1.43
C ASN A 163 -0.71 -6.14 -1.98
N SER A 164 0.22 -5.81 -2.87
CA SER A 164 0.21 -4.55 -3.62
C SER A 164 -0.43 -4.66 -4.99
N VAL A 165 -0.77 -5.88 -5.43
CA VAL A 165 -1.41 -6.08 -6.73
C VAL A 165 -2.81 -5.49 -6.68
N TRP A 166 -3.07 -4.54 -7.56
CA TRP A 166 -4.35 -3.87 -7.67
C TRP A 166 -4.93 -3.96 -9.07
N THR A 167 -6.25 -3.81 -9.17
CA THR A 167 -7.00 -3.73 -10.43
C THR A 167 -7.88 -2.49 -10.42
N THR A 168 -8.51 -2.14 -11.52
CA THR A 168 -9.46 -1.03 -11.54
C THR A 168 -10.66 -1.23 -10.61
N LYS A 169 -10.93 -2.47 -10.16
CA LYS A 169 -12.05 -2.85 -9.27
C LYS A 169 -11.62 -3.26 -7.85
N HIS A 170 -10.33 -3.48 -7.64
CA HIS A 170 -9.71 -3.79 -6.35
C HIS A 170 -8.51 -2.87 -6.15
N ARG A 171 -8.76 -1.72 -5.57
CA ARG A 171 -7.76 -0.69 -5.29
C ARG A 171 -8.23 0.26 -4.20
N PRO A 172 -7.36 1.09 -3.64
CA PRO A 172 -7.77 2.18 -2.76
C PRO A 172 -8.55 3.25 -3.55
N LYS A 173 -9.31 4.07 -2.86
CA LYS A 173 -9.98 5.25 -3.44
C LYS A 173 -8.99 6.31 -3.93
N CYS A 174 -7.83 6.41 -3.28
CA CYS A 174 -6.71 7.25 -3.71
C CYS A 174 -5.86 6.58 -4.81
N ASP A 175 -4.71 7.17 -5.14
CA ASP A 175 -3.72 6.54 -6.01
C ASP A 175 -3.18 5.26 -5.36
N PRO A 176 -3.18 4.11 -6.04
CA PRO A 176 -2.71 2.84 -5.51
C PRO A 176 -1.18 2.73 -5.41
N SER A 177 -0.42 3.66 -6.01
CA SER A 177 1.03 3.64 -5.99
C SER A 177 1.57 3.71 -4.56
N GLY A 178 2.53 2.84 -4.25
CA GLY A 178 3.14 2.77 -2.93
C GLY A 178 2.18 2.27 -1.83
N MET A 179 1.13 1.51 -2.17
CA MET A 179 0.15 0.99 -1.20
C MET A 179 0.03 -0.54 -1.23
N VAL A 180 -0.37 -1.11 -0.10
CA VAL A 180 -0.69 -2.54 0.07
C VAL A 180 -2.05 -2.73 0.70
N TYR A 181 -2.74 -3.80 0.29
CA TYR A 181 -4.01 -4.21 0.87
C TYR A 181 -3.80 -4.89 2.23
N LEU A 182 -4.51 -4.44 3.25
CA LEU A 182 -4.44 -4.93 4.63
C LEU A 182 -5.59 -5.88 4.99
N GLY A 183 -6.51 -6.12 4.07
CA GLY A 183 -7.78 -6.79 4.34
C GLY A 183 -8.87 -5.81 4.75
N ASN A 184 -10.11 -6.32 4.90
CA ASN A 184 -11.28 -5.55 5.39
C ASN A 184 -11.50 -4.21 4.67
N ALA A 185 -11.28 -4.19 3.35
CA ALA A 185 -11.41 -2.99 2.52
C ALA A 185 -10.48 -1.83 2.91
N LEU A 186 -9.32 -2.12 3.48
CA LEU A 186 -8.32 -1.14 3.90
C LEU A 186 -7.01 -1.32 3.14
N TRP A 187 -6.41 -0.21 2.72
CA TRP A 187 -5.07 -0.11 2.13
C TRP A 187 -4.18 0.74 3.02
N GLY A 188 -2.90 0.40 3.11
CA GLY A 188 -1.90 1.18 3.83
C GLY A 188 -0.71 1.52 2.96
N ASP A 189 -0.03 2.62 3.26
CA ASP A 189 1.21 3.00 2.60
C ASP A 189 2.29 1.93 2.85
N ILE A 190 3.12 1.62 1.85
CA ILE A 190 4.28 0.73 2.00
C ILE A 190 5.38 1.42 2.82
N TYR A 191 5.51 2.72 2.67
CA TYR A 191 6.57 3.53 3.25
C TYR A 191 5.99 4.62 4.14
N ILE A 192 6.71 4.99 5.20
CA ILE A 192 6.38 6.19 5.97
C ILE A 192 6.37 7.38 5.00
N SER A 193 5.34 8.22 5.12
CA SER A 193 5.09 9.26 4.13
C SER A 193 6.22 10.31 4.09
N SER A 194 6.55 10.74 2.90
CA SER A 194 7.41 11.88 2.58
C SER A 194 6.60 13.01 1.95
N ASP A 195 7.20 14.21 1.84
CA ASP A 195 6.59 15.35 1.15
C ASP A 195 6.51 15.06 -0.36
N ASP A 196 5.37 15.35 -0.99
CA ASP A 196 5.18 15.19 -2.44
C ASP A 196 5.57 16.45 -3.24
N GLY A 197 6.04 17.49 -2.56
CA GLY A 197 6.36 18.77 -3.16
C GLY A 197 5.15 19.68 -3.46
N ALA A 198 3.92 19.19 -3.24
CA ALA A 198 2.67 19.89 -3.51
C ALA A 198 1.79 20.07 -2.25
N ASN A 199 2.39 20.01 -1.08
CA ASN A 199 1.72 20.02 0.23
C ASN A 199 0.80 18.80 0.48
N GLY A 200 1.01 17.71 -0.20
CA GLY A 200 0.44 16.39 0.07
C GLY A 200 1.46 15.44 0.68
N LEU A 201 1.20 14.15 0.56
CA LEU A 201 2.02 13.06 1.07
C LEU A 201 2.19 11.98 0.00
N GLN A 202 3.36 11.37 -0.06
CA GLN A 202 3.65 10.25 -0.94
C GLN A 202 4.32 9.10 -0.18
N SER A 203 4.06 7.88 -0.62
CA SER A 203 4.65 6.64 -0.13
C SER A 203 5.65 6.12 -1.17
N ILE A 204 6.93 6.43 -1.01
CA ILE A 204 7.98 6.06 -1.96
C ILE A 204 9.20 5.46 -1.26
N TYR A 205 9.84 4.50 -1.93
CA TYR A 205 11.13 3.97 -1.51
C TYR A 205 12.22 5.07 -1.50
N ASP A 206 13.10 5.02 -0.51
CA ASP A 206 14.18 6.00 -0.32
C ASP A 206 13.70 7.43 -0.02
N GLY A 207 12.39 7.61 0.23
CA GLY A 207 11.82 8.90 0.65
C GLY A 207 12.26 9.28 2.06
N THR A 208 12.51 10.57 2.30
CA THR A 208 12.77 11.07 3.65
C THR A 208 11.44 11.28 4.37
N PRO A 209 11.19 10.65 5.53
CA PRO A 209 9.96 10.86 6.29
C PRO A 209 9.75 12.36 6.58
N ILE A 210 8.56 12.88 6.26
CA ILE A 210 8.19 14.22 6.69
C ILE A 210 7.93 14.24 8.19
N THR A 211 8.45 15.21 8.89
CA THR A 211 8.35 15.32 10.36
C THR A 211 8.09 16.76 10.79
N GLY A 212 8.16 17.01 12.10
CA GLY A 212 8.15 18.38 12.62
C GLY A 212 9.31 19.26 12.14
N THR A 213 10.38 18.69 11.60
CA THR A 213 11.45 19.46 10.93
C THR A 213 10.89 20.28 9.77
N GLU A 214 9.88 19.76 9.07
CA GLU A 214 9.15 20.43 7.99
C GLU A 214 7.83 21.06 8.48
N GLY A 215 7.68 21.26 9.79
CA GLY A 215 6.49 21.86 10.39
C GLY A 215 5.31 20.91 10.58
N LEU A 216 5.49 19.58 10.43
CA LEU A 216 4.42 18.61 10.60
C LEU A 216 3.97 18.53 12.06
N ASN A 217 2.68 18.62 12.29
CA ASN A 217 1.99 18.28 13.53
C ASN A 217 0.76 17.43 13.17
N TRP A 218 -0.01 16.98 14.16
CA TRP A 218 -1.15 16.11 13.95
C TRP A 218 -2.21 16.70 12.99
N TYR A 219 -2.53 17.98 13.13
CA TYR A 219 -3.52 18.66 12.27
C TYR A 219 -3.04 18.76 10.82
N ILE A 220 -1.77 19.17 10.63
CA ILE A 220 -1.15 19.28 9.31
C ILE A 220 -1.00 17.89 8.68
N ALA A 221 -0.66 16.86 9.45
CA ALA A 221 -0.60 15.49 8.97
C ALA A 221 -1.95 15.02 8.43
N GLY A 222 -3.04 15.25 9.17
CA GLY A 222 -4.39 14.94 8.73
C GLY A 222 -4.85 15.76 7.52
N GLU A 223 -4.47 17.02 7.42
CA GLU A 223 -4.76 17.88 6.26
C GLU A 223 -4.04 17.37 5.00
N ARG A 224 -2.72 17.13 5.09
CA ARG A 224 -1.90 16.64 3.97
C ARG A 224 -2.36 15.27 3.49
N ALA A 225 -2.71 14.36 4.43
CA ALA A 225 -3.26 13.06 4.07
C ALA A 225 -4.56 13.18 3.26
N ARG A 226 -5.50 14.03 3.70
CA ARG A 226 -6.76 14.26 2.96
C ARG A 226 -6.56 14.84 1.57
N ARG A 227 -5.53 15.67 1.35
CA ARG A 227 -5.22 16.23 0.03
C ARG A 227 -4.91 15.18 -1.02
N VAL A 228 -4.37 14.03 -0.59
CA VAL A 228 -4.05 12.89 -1.46
C VAL A 228 -5.06 11.73 -1.32
N GLY A 229 -6.25 12.01 -0.76
CA GLY A 229 -7.31 11.01 -0.60
C GLY A 229 -7.06 9.95 0.46
N LYS A 230 -6.12 10.20 1.40
CA LYS A 230 -5.75 9.31 2.50
C LYS A 230 -6.19 9.87 3.85
N ARG A 231 -5.99 9.10 4.91
CA ARG A 231 -6.22 9.50 6.30
C ARG A 231 -5.16 8.93 7.24
N LEU A 232 -5.12 9.47 8.46
CA LEU A 232 -4.36 8.84 9.54
C LEU A 232 -4.99 7.50 9.91
N PRO A 233 -4.20 6.47 10.27
CA PRO A 233 -4.71 5.20 10.79
C PRO A 233 -5.21 5.37 12.21
N ASP A 234 -6.14 4.53 12.64
CA ASP A 234 -6.36 4.31 14.06
C ASP A 234 -5.30 3.37 14.66
N TYR A 235 -5.29 3.24 15.99
CA TYR A 235 -4.30 2.40 16.67
C TYR A 235 -4.41 0.93 16.28
N MET A 236 -5.60 0.40 16.03
CA MET A 236 -5.78 -1.00 15.63
C MET A 236 -5.32 -1.24 14.20
N GLU A 237 -5.64 -0.34 13.28
CA GLU A 237 -5.14 -0.38 11.90
C GLU A 237 -3.61 -0.33 11.87
N PHE A 238 -3.01 0.55 12.68
CA PHE A 238 -1.57 0.63 12.83
C PHE A 238 -0.96 -0.67 13.37
N THR A 239 -1.51 -1.26 14.44
CA THR A 239 -0.96 -2.48 15.05
C THR A 239 -1.04 -3.68 14.13
N VAL A 240 -2.11 -3.80 13.35
CA VAL A 240 -2.27 -4.84 12.32
C VAL A 240 -1.23 -4.65 11.21
N ALA A 241 -1.13 -3.46 10.66
CA ALA A 241 -0.17 -3.14 9.59
C ALA A 241 1.30 -3.36 10.02
N ALA A 242 1.60 -3.07 11.28
CA ALA A 242 2.95 -3.19 11.85
C ALA A 242 3.29 -4.62 12.32
N ASP A 243 2.33 -5.55 12.38
CA ASP A 243 2.61 -6.91 12.86
C ASP A 243 3.66 -7.60 11.99
N GLY A 244 4.56 -8.35 12.65
CA GLY A 244 5.68 -9.01 11.98
C GLY A 244 6.86 -8.10 11.64
N SER A 245 6.83 -6.81 12.00
CA SER A 245 8.04 -5.99 12.01
C SER A 245 8.98 -6.47 13.11
N PRO A 246 10.30 -6.56 12.87
CA PRO A 246 11.26 -6.76 13.96
C PRO A 246 11.17 -5.63 14.98
N GLN A 247 11.13 -6.00 16.25
CA GLN A 247 10.87 -5.08 17.37
C GLN A 247 12.13 -4.89 18.20
N GLY A 248 12.15 -3.86 19.05
CA GLY A 248 13.28 -3.56 19.90
C GLY A 248 13.65 -4.65 20.90
N LEU A 249 12.71 -5.54 21.26
CA LEU A 249 12.92 -6.71 22.14
C LEU A 249 13.31 -7.97 21.38
N ASP A 250 13.25 -8.00 20.06
CA ASP A 250 13.70 -9.17 19.28
C ASP A 250 15.22 -9.34 19.45
N ALA A 251 15.68 -10.59 19.43
CA ALA A 251 17.05 -10.96 19.73
C ALA A 251 18.12 -10.28 18.85
N SER A 252 17.69 -9.61 17.81
CA SER A 252 18.54 -8.88 16.89
C SER A 252 17.93 -7.52 16.52
N ASN A 253 18.10 -6.54 17.38
CA ASN A 253 17.80 -5.12 17.07
C ASN A 253 18.51 -4.65 15.80
N ALA A 254 19.63 -5.31 15.40
CA ALA A 254 20.34 -5.00 14.16
C ALA A 254 19.51 -5.26 12.90
N ASN A 255 18.47 -6.09 13.00
CA ASN A 255 17.57 -6.42 11.89
C ASN A 255 16.33 -5.52 11.83
N GLY A 256 16.13 -4.66 12.81
CA GLY A 256 15.07 -3.67 12.87
C GLY A 256 15.63 -2.25 12.84
N TRP A 257 14.75 -1.29 12.66
CA TRP A 257 15.13 0.12 12.61
C TRP A 257 15.71 0.64 13.92
N THR A 258 15.47 -0.06 15.00
CA THR A 258 15.94 0.28 16.35
C THR A 258 17.43 -0.04 16.59
N ALA A 259 18.17 -0.43 15.55
CA ALA A 259 19.60 -0.60 15.64
C ALA A 259 20.26 0.64 16.25
N THR A 260 21.04 0.45 17.30
CA THR A 260 21.65 1.51 18.12
C THR A 260 22.59 2.45 17.36
N THR A 261 22.91 2.14 16.12
CA THR A 261 23.73 2.95 15.21
C THR A 261 22.94 4.09 14.55
N ASN A 262 21.61 3.99 14.48
CA ASN A 262 20.77 5.02 13.90
C ASN A 262 20.45 6.08 14.96
N LYS A 263 20.86 7.31 14.72
CA LYS A 263 20.71 8.43 15.65
C LYS A 263 19.84 9.58 15.11
N ALA A 264 19.20 9.35 13.97
CA ALA A 264 18.32 10.30 13.30
C ALA A 264 17.37 9.56 12.38
N ARG A 265 16.34 10.23 11.89
CA ARG A 265 15.50 9.69 10.81
C ARG A 265 16.36 9.37 9.58
N THR A 266 16.05 8.30 8.90
CA THR A 266 16.66 7.96 7.60
C THR A 266 15.60 7.74 6.54
N ALA A 267 16.05 7.68 5.29
CA ALA A 267 15.22 7.33 4.17
C ALA A 267 14.55 5.96 4.36
N VAL A 268 13.27 5.87 4.00
CA VAL A 268 12.40 4.72 4.29
C VAL A 268 12.74 3.52 3.40
N GLY A 269 12.62 2.32 3.95
CA GLY A 269 12.87 1.07 3.23
C GLY A 269 14.35 0.70 3.07
N LYS A 270 15.28 1.48 3.65
CA LYS A 270 16.72 1.21 3.56
C LYS A 270 17.17 0.06 4.46
N ILE A 271 16.46 -0.19 5.55
CA ILE A 271 16.75 -1.31 6.44
C ILE A 271 16.02 -2.55 5.92
N ALA A 272 16.76 -3.45 5.29
CA ALA A 272 16.22 -4.60 4.56
C ALA A 272 15.27 -5.49 5.38
N ASN A 273 15.47 -5.55 6.69
CA ASN A 273 14.72 -6.43 7.58
C ASN A 273 13.60 -5.70 8.36
N ALA A 274 13.53 -4.37 8.29
CA ALA A 274 12.51 -3.58 8.96
C ALA A 274 11.18 -3.58 8.18
N VAL A 275 10.63 -4.77 7.95
CA VAL A 275 9.44 -5.00 7.12
C VAL A 275 8.43 -5.81 7.90
N SER A 276 7.16 -5.40 7.88
CA SER A 276 6.04 -6.10 8.51
C SER A 276 5.58 -7.33 7.70
N SER A 277 4.69 -8.14 8.27
CA SER A 277 3.99 -9.22 7.56
C SER A 277 3.18 -8.73 6.36
N PHE A 278 2.74 -7.49 6.38
CA PHE A 278 2.03 -6.83 5.28
C PHE A 278 2.98 -6.12 4.29
N ASN A 279 4.29 -6.38 4.37
CA ASN A 279 5.31 -5.81 3.49
C ASN A 279 5.47 -4.28 3.62
N ILE A 280 5.12 -3.72 4.78
CA ILE A 280 5.26 -2.30 5.09
C ILE A 280 6.59 -2.06 5.79
N CYS A 281 7.31 -1.03 5.36
CA CYS A 281 8.64 -0.72 5.85
C CYS A 281 8.60 0.22 7.07
N ASP A 282 9.55 0.02 8.00
CA ASP A 282 9.90 0.92 9.11
C ASP A 282 8.76 1.20 10.12
N MET A 283 7.80 0.28 10.27
CA MET A 283 6.68 0.46 11.19
C MET A 283 7.11 0.46 12.66
N ALA A 284 8.17 -0.27 13.01
CA ALA A 284 8.78 -0.27 14.34
C ALA A 284 10.11 0.49 14.31
N GLY A 285 10.12 1.75 14.72
CA GLY A 285 11.29 2.64 14.70
C GLY A 285 11.26 3.69 13.58
N ASN A 286 12.41 4.18 13.18
CA ASN A 286 12.65 5.33 12.32
C ASN A 286 12.08 6.62 12.92
N VAL A 287 10.80 6.89 12.75
CA VAL A 287 10.08 7.98 13.41
C VAL A 287 8.79 7.44 14.03
N TRP A 288 8.27 8.09 15.07
CA TRP A 288 6.90 7.91 15.54
C TRP A 288 5.92 8.25 14.41
N LYS A 289 4.75 7.65 14.39
CA LYS A 289 3.69 7.91 13.39
C LYS A 289 2.46 8.45 14.10
N TRP A 290 1.96 9.63 13.68
CA TRP A 290 0.69 10.16 14.16
C TRP A 290 -0.45 9.19 13.87
N LEU A 291 -1.26 8.91 14.90
CA LEU A 291 -2.51 8.14 14.79
C LEU A 291 -3.72 9.07 14.87
N ASN A 292 -4.88 8.57 14.52
CA ASN A 292 -6.09 9.40 14.40
C ASN A 292 -6.72 9.78 15.75
N GLU A 293 -6.39 9.02 16.82
CA GLU A 293 -7.03 9.21 18.11
C GLU A 293 -6.48 10.42 18.87
N LEU A 294 -7.42 11.14 19.47
CA LEU A 294 -7.18 12.15 20.48
C LEU A 294 -7.61 11.62 21.84
N LEU A 295 -6.85 11.92 22.84
CA LEU A 295 -7.16 11.57 24.22
C LEU A 295 -6.86 12.72 25.18
N HIS A 296 -7.41 12.61 26.37
CA HIS A 296 -7.22 13.55 27.43
C HIS A 296 -6.28 12.92 28.48
N ASP A 297 -5.13 13.55 28.75
CA ASP A 297 -4.14 13.00 29.69
C ASP A 297 -4.52 13.30 31.14
N PRO A 298 -4.64 12.28 31.99
CA PRO A 298 -5.00 12.41 33.38
C PRO A 298 -3.81 12.69 34.30
N THR A 299 -3.09 13.77 34.11
CA THR A 299 -1.97 14.08 35.01
C THR A 299 -2.42 14.40 36.45
N GLY A 300 -2.13 13.47 37.37
CA GLY A 300 -2.24 13.69 38.82
C GLY A 300 -3.66 13.77 39.36
N ALA A 301 -4.66 13.32 38.64
CA ALA A 301 -6.03 13.48 39.04
C ALA A 301 -6.73 12.18 39.46
N SER A 302 -7.81 12.33 40.18
CA SER A 302 -8.69 11.23 40.55
C SER A 302 -9.57 10.81 39.37
N TRP A 303 -9.74 9.51 39.21
CA TRP A 303 -10.69 8.96 38.26
C TRP A 303 -12.12 9.31 38.66
N ALA A 304 -12.90 9.83 37.73
CA ALA A 304 -14.29 10.19 37.94
C ALA A 304 -15.07 10.15 36.59
N TRP A 305 -16.38 10.31 36.73
CA TRP A 305 -17.27 10.46 35.56
C TRP A 305 -17.35 11.93 35.16
N TYR A 306 -17.12 12.20 33.86
CA TYR A 306 -17.20 13.56 33.29
C TYR A 306 -18.13 13.58 32.10
N ASP A 307 -19.01 14.56 32.05
CA ASP A 307 -19.82 14.89 30.84
C ASP A 307 -18.98 15.75 29.91
N VAL A 308 -18.09 15.08 29.15
CA VAL A 308 -17.07 15.75 28.30
C VAL A 308 -17.66 16.50 27.13
N LEU A 309 -18.86 16.11 26.68
CA LEU A 309 -19.56 16.78 25.56
C LEU A 309 -20.58 17.80 26.06
N GLY A 310 -20.95 17.77 27.35
CA GLY A 310 -22.04 18.51 27.90
C GLY A 310 -23.42 18.01 27.43
N GLY A 311 -24.49 18.52 28.05
CA GLY A 311 -25.84 18.24 27.58
C GLY A 311 -26.46 16.91 28.04
N GLY A 312 -25.78 16.13 28.86
CA GLY A 312 -26.35 14.93 29.47
C GLY A 312 -26.47 13.71 28.55
N TYR A 313 -25.69 13.65 27.49
CA TYR A 313 -25.69 12.52 26.51
C TYR A 313 -24.90 11.29 26.98
N GLY A 314 -24.42 11.29 28.21
CA GLY A 314 -23.61 10.26 28.80
C GLY A 314 -22.29 10.82 29.32
N GLN A 315 -21.57 10.01 30.11
CA GLN A 315 -20.34 10.43 30.76
C GLN A 315 -19.21 9.47 30.47
N ALA A 316 -17.98 9.99 30.33
CA ALA A 316 -16.76 9.20 30.26
C ALA A 316 -16.17 9.03 31.66
N TYR A 317 -15.82 7.79 32.02
CA TYR A 317 -15.03 7.53 33.24
C TYR A 317 -13.56 7.74 32.91
N MET A 318 -13.02 8.84 33.35
CA MET A 318 -11.66 9.24 33.03
C MET A 318 -11.04 10.02 34.19
N ALA A 319 -9.74 10.20 34.18
CA ALA A 319 -9.10 11.06 35.12
C ALA A 319 -9.15 12.51 34.64
N ASN A 320 -9.26 13.46 35.56
CA ASN A 320 -9.24 14.89 35.25
C ASN A 320 -7.84 15.28 34.75
N SER A 321 -7.73 15.75 33.55
CA SER A 321 -6.48 16.13 32.92
C SER A 321 -6.54 17.54 32.38
N THR A 322 -5.39 18.12 32.15
CA THR A 322 -5.24 19.51 31.72
C THR A 322 -4.87 19.64 30.23
N GLY A 323 -4.74 18.54 29.50
CA GLY A 323 -4.22 18.57 28.13
C GLY A 323 -4.92 17.65 27.15
N LEU A 324 -4.98 18.09 25.89
CA LEU A 324 -5.36 17.26 24.75
C LEU A 324 -4.11 16.62 24.17
N HIS A 325 -4.13 15.32 23.96
CA HIS A 325 -3.04 14.53 23.42
C HIS A 325 -3.49 13.76 22.17
N ALA A 326 -2.57 13.54 21.24
CA ALA A 326 -2.74 12.64 20.12
C ALA A 326 -1.84 11.42 20.30
N LEU A 327 -2.31 10.25 19.89
CA LEU A 327 -1.51 9.04 19.93
C LEU A 327 -0.44 9.06 18.83
N ILE A 328 0.73 8.49 19.17
CA ILE A 328 1.78 8.19 18.20
C ILE A 328 2.23 6.74 18.36
N GLY A 329 2.42 6.02 17.26
CA GLY A 329 2.72 4.58 17.25
C GLY A 329 4.11 4.24 16.74
N GLY A 330 4.63 3.06 17.14
CA GLY A 330 5.79 2.39 16.56
C GLY A 330 7.15 2.67 17.18
N GLY A 331 7.35 3.82 17.80
CA GLY A 331 8.67 4.27 18.26
C GLY A 331 9.50 4.98 17.21
N ASP A 332 10.60 5.59 17.64
CA ASP A 332 11.58 6.27 16.78
C ASP A 332 12.98 5.63 16.89
N TRP A 333 13.95 6.24 16.23
CA TRP A 333 15.36 5.82 16.24
C TRP A 333 16.03 5.79 17.63
N GLY A 334 15.46 6.48 18.63
CA GLY A 334 16.02 6.61 19.98
C GLY A 334 15.39 5.67 21.01
N ASN A 335 14.29 5.00 20.68
CA ASN A 335 13.51 4.22 21.67
C ASN A 335 14.02 2.80 21.90
N GLY A 336 14.95 2.29 21.10
CA GLY A 336 15.60 1.00 21.31
C GLY A 336 14.60 -0.14 21.55
N VAL A 337 14.71 -0.79 22.69
CA VAL A 337 13.87 -1.93 23.10
C VAL A 337 12.38 -1.61 23.26
N HIS A 338 12.01 -0.34 23.31
CA HIS A 338 10.62 0.09 23.43
C HIS A 338 9.90 0.24 22.10
N CYS A 339 10.62 0.15 20.97
CA CYS A 339 9.98 0.14 19.66
C CYS A 339 9.26 -1.17 19.38
N GLY A 340 8.13 -1.09 18.70
CA GLY A 340 7.40 -2.29 18.31
C GLY A 340 6.06 -1.98 17.66
N SER A 341 5.45 -3.03 17.08
CA SER A 341 4.16 -2.96 16.42
C SER A 341 3.01 -2.50 17.32
N ARG A 342 3.17 -2.62 18.63
CA ARG A 342 2.17 -2.18 19.64
C ARG A 342 2.68 -1.02 20.50
N ALA A 343 3.88 -0.49 20.19
CA ALA A 343 4.40 0.67 20.91
C ALA A 343 3.50 1.87 20.63
N VAL A 344 3.07 2.53 21.70
CA VAL A 344 2.24 3.74 21.63
C VAL A 344 2.69 4.73 22.68
N ASN A 345 2.72 5.99 22.32
CA ASN A 345 2.95 7.09 23.24
C ASN A 345 1.71 7.98 23.26
N CYS A 346 1.21 8.26 24.46
CA CYS A 346 -0.03 8.98 24.72
C CYS A 346 0.22 10.41 25.25
N SER A 347 1.46 10.91 25.18
CA SER A 347 1.85 12.19 25.81
C SER A 347 2.12 13.31 24.81
N SER A 348 1.91 13.09 23.51
CA SER A 348 2.20 14.09 22.49
C SER A 348 1.02 15.04 22.27
N TYR A 349 1.24 16.34 22.44
CA TYR A 349 0.21 17.33 22.08
C TYR A 349 -0.01 17.37 20.57
N PRO A 350 -1.26 17.51 20.07
CA PRO A 350 -1.55 17.49 18.63
C PRO A 350 -0.91 18.66 17.85
N TRP A 351 -0.51 19.73 18.53
CA TRP A 351 0.24 20.85 17.92
C TRP A 351 1.76 20.71 18.02
N ASN A 352 2.29 19.63 18.61
CA ASN A 352 3.72 19.42 18.70
C ASN A 352 4.37 19.31 17.32
N VAL A 353 5.47 20.01 17.17
CA VAL A 353 6.33 19.99 15.98
C VAL A 353 7.66 19.35 16.40
N ALA A 354 7.76 18.04 16.24
CA ALA A 354 8.91 17.25 16.69
C ALA A 354 9.60 16.51 15.55
N ALA A 355 10.93 16.59 15.50
CA ALA A 355 11.73 16.01 14.44
C ALA A 355 11.63 14.48 14.33
N ASN A 356 11.20 13.81 15.40
CA ASN A 356 11.07 12.36 15.50
C ASN A 356 9.62 11.86 15.34
N ILE A 357 8.68 12.72 14.94
CA ILE A 357 7.29 12.31 14.70
C ILE A 357 6.95 12.63 13.24
N GLY A 358 6.64 11.60 12.51
CA GLY A 358 6.19 11.63 11.12
C GLY A 358 4.74 11.14 10.97
N VAL A 359 4.41 10.67 9.78
CA VAL A 359 3.07 10.17 9.44
C VAL A 359 3.16 8.96 8.53
N TRP A 360 2.24 8.03 8.73
CA TRP A 360 1.94 6.91 7.86
C TRP A 360 0.44 6.91 7.60
N CYS A 361 0.03 6.59 6.38
CA CYS A 361 -1.36 6.80 5.98
C CYS A 361 -2.05 5.51 5.52
N VAL A 362 -3.38 5.54 5.61
CA VAL A 362 -4.28 4.50 5.10
C VAL A 362 -5.34 5.10 4.18
N CYS A 363 -5.98 4.24 3.38
CA CYS A 363 -7.07 4.60 2.48
C CYS A 363 -8.07 3.45 2.39
N ASP A 364 -9.36 3.78 2.35
CA ASP A 364 -10.41 2.78 2.15
C ASP A 364 -10.40 2.26 0.69
N SER A 365 -10.86 1.01 0.49
CA SER A 365 -11.07 0.44 -0.85
C SER A 365 -12.17 1.19 -1.62
N LEU A 366 -12.03 1.14 -2.94
CA LEU A 366 -13.06 1.58 -3.89
C LEU A 366 -14.31 0.71 -3.78
#